data_240de426ede911eea3cc91b95a31df68
#
_entry.id   240de426ede911eea3cc91b95a31df68
#
_cell.length_a   1.000
_cell.length_b   1.000
_cell.length_c   1.000
_cell.angle_alpha   90.00
_cell.angle_beta   90.00
_cell.angle_gamma   90.00
#
_symmetry.space_group_name_H-M   'P 1'
#
loop_
_entity.id
_entity.type
_entity.pdbx_description
1 polymer ?
#
loop_
_entity_poly.entity_id
_entity_poly.type
_entity_poly.pdbx_seq_one_letter_code
_entity_poly.pdbx_strand_id
1 'polypeptide(L)'
;MEWVFDLRKDDVFWCTADIGWITGHTYIVYGPLAAGGTTVMFEGVPTYPDAGRAWKMVQDHNITQFYTAPTAIRLLHKTGKDEPKKYDLSKLRVLGTVGEPIDPPAWKWYYEEVGNSKCAIVDTYWQTETGGHMISPLPGA
;
A
#
# COMPACT_ATOMS: atom_id res chain seq x y z
N MET A 1 8.67 1.86 9.95
CA MET A 1 8.79 2.40 8.58
C MET A 1 10.03 1.87 7.87
N GLU A 2 11.20 1.99 8.45
CA GLU A 2 12.46 1.60 7.80
C GLU A 2 12.54 0.10 7.49
N TRP A 3 12.24 -0.77 8.42
CA TRP A 3 12.44 -2.22 8.26
C TRP A 3 11.35 -2.91 7.42
N VAL A 4 10.09 -2.60 7.68
CA VAL A 4 8.97 -3.27 7.00
C VAL A 4 8.69 -2.68 5.63
N PHE A 5 8.77 -1.36 5.50
CA PHE A 5 8.50 -0.67 4.23
C PHE A 5 9.77 -0.22 3.50
N ASP A 6 10.96 -0.46 4.06
CA ASP A 6 12.23 0.00 3.48
C ASP A 6 12.15 1.47 3.06
N LEU A 7 11.56 2.30 3.96
CA LEU A 7 11.35 3.72 3.69
C LEU A 7 12.67 4.45 3.61
N ARG A 8 12.92 5.12 2.48
CA ARG A 8 14.12 5.88 2.18
C ARG A 8 13.79 7.36 2.05
N LYS A 9 14.82 8.21 2.06
CA LYS A 9 14.71 9.67 2.08
C LYS A 9 13.80 10.25 0.98
N ASP A 10 13.89 9.72 -0.23
CA ASP A 10 13.18 10.26 -1.40
C ASP A 10 11.90 9.47 -1.75
N ASP A 11 11.50 8.56 -0.87
CA ASP A 11 10.31 7.74 -1.06
C ASP A 11 9.01 8.51 -0.83
N VAL A 12 7.97 8.07 -1.53
CA VAL A 12 6.61 8.53 -1.36
C VAL A 12 5.75 7.36 -0.90
N PHE A 13 5.32 7.40 0.34
CA PHE A 13 4.52 6.38 0.99
C PHE A 13 3.03 6.70 0.89
N TRP A 14 2.23 5.74 0.45
CA TRP A 14 0.79 5.87 0.42
C TRP A 14 0.09 4.73 1.16
N CYS A 15 -0.58 5.08 2.25
CA CYS A 15 -1.52 4.22 2.94
C CYS A 15 -2.94 4.69 2.62
N THR A 16 -3.81 3.77 2.20
CA THR A 16 -5.20 4.09 1.82
C THR A 16 -6.19 4.01 2.98
N ALA A 17 -5.72 3.79 4.20
CA ALA A 17 -6.58 3.76 5.38
C ALA A 17 -7.21 5.14 5.64
N ASP A 18 -8.37 5.11 6.29
CA ASP A 18 -8.99 6.33 6.82
C ASP A 18 -8.16 6.89 7.98
N ILE A 19 -7.91 8.20 7.98
CA ILE A 19 -7.14 8.83 9.06
C ILE A 19 -7.87 8.84 10.41
N GLY A 20 -9.14 8.52 10.43
CA GLY A 20 -9.92 8.29 11.66
C GLY A 20 -9.61 6.97 12.36
N TRP A 21 -8.90 6.04 11.69
CA TRP A 21 -8.46 4.77 12.25
C TRP A 21 -7.00 4.80 12.69
N ILE A 22 -6.64 3.89 13.61
CA ILE A 22 -5.26 3.78 14.09
C ILE A 22 -4.25 3.54 12.95
N THR A 23 -4.64 2.80 11.90
CA THR A 23 -3.77 2.59 10.74
C THR A 23 -3.45 3.91 10.04
N GLY A 24 -4.43 4.79 9.89
CA GLY A 24 -4.21 6.14 9.38
C GLY A 24 -3.34 6.98 10.30
N HIS A 25 -3.57 6.92 11.62
CA HIS A 25 -2.73 7.62 12.59
C HIS A 25 -1.27 7.21 12.46
N THR A 26 -0.99 5.91 12.52
CA THR A 26 0.38 5.41 12.52
C THR A 26 1.04 5.49 11.14
N TYR A 27 0.33 5.09 10.08
CA TYR A 27 0.94 4.87 8.76
C TYR A 27 0.57 5.91 7.70
N ILE A 28 -0.23 6.92 8.01
CA ILE A 28 -0.35 8.11 7.16
C ILE A 28 0.35 9.29 7.80
N VAL A 29 0.13 9.51 9.11
CA VAL A 29 0.58 10.73 9.79
C VAL A 29 1.90 10.50 10.51
N TYR A 30 1.88 9.72 11.59
CA TYR A 30 3.01 9.69 12.52
C TYR A 30 4.25 8.95 11.98
N GLY A 31 4.07 7.74 11.48
CA GLY A 31 5.18 6.88 11.06
C GLY A 31 6.00 7.48 9.91
N PRO A 32 5.40 7.80 8.77
CA PRO A 32 6.12 8.37 7.65
C PRO A 32 6.80 9.71 7.98
N LEU A 33 6.10 10.61 8.67
CA LEU A 33 6.64 11.93 9.02
C LEU A 33 7.76 11.84 10.06
N ALA A 34 7.61 10.99 11.08
CA ALA A 34 8.66 10.77 12.08
C ALA A 34 9.92 10.15 11.45
N ALA A 35 9.77 9.35 10.41
CA ALA A 35 10.88 8.77 9.64
C ALA A 35 11.46 9.74 8.59
N GLY A 36 10.95 10.98 8.50
CA GLY A 36 11.41 11.98 7.53
C GLY A 36 11.00 11.71 6.09
N GLY A 37 9.99 10.84 5.87
CA GLY A 37 9.49 10.49 4.55
C GLY A 37 8.37 11.41 4.07
N THR A 38 8.01 11.27 2.79
CA THR A 38 6.84 11.90 2.20
C THR A 38 5.66 10.95 2.29
N THR A 39 4.50 11.44 2.75
CA THR A 39 3.27 10.67 2.85
C THR A 39 2.16 11.28 2.01
N VAL A 40 1.31 10.43 1.44
CA VAL A 40 0.14 10.85 0.66
C VAL A 40 -1.09 10.85 1.55
N MET A 41 -1.79 11.97 1.59
CA MET A 41 -3.13 12.08 2.15
C MET A 41 -4.13 12.17 1.00
N PHE A 42 -4.95 11.15 0.85
CA PHE A 42 -5.89 11.02 -0.26
C PHE A 42 -7.33 11.22 0.22
N GLU A 43 -7.98 12.25 -0.30
CA GLU A 43 -9.40 12.48 -0.09
C GLU A 43 -10.18 11.94 -1.29
N GLY A 44 -10.87 10.83 -1.11
CA GLY A 44 -11.66 10.22 -2.16
C GLY A 44 -11.78 8.70 -2.06
N VAL A 45 -12.39 8.14 -3.10
CA VAL A 45 -12.58 6.68 -3.24
C VAL A 45 -11.62 6.16 -4.31
N PRO A 46 -10.84 5.10 -4.04
CA PRO A 46 -9.84 4.58 -4.99
C PRO A 46 -10.40 4.11 -6.34
N THR A 47 -11.70 3.94 -6.44
CA THR A 47 -12.41 3.50 -7.65
C THR A 47 -13.22 4.61 -8.34
N TYR A 48 -13.12 5.85 -7.88
CA TYR A 48 -13.82 6.99 -8.50
C TYR A 48 -12.82 7.98 -9.10
N PRO A 49 -13.03 8.49 -10.34
CA PRO A 49 -14.20 8.27 -11.23
C PRO A 49 -14.19 6.92 -11.97
N ASP A 50 -13.11 6.17 -11.92
CA ASP A 50 -12.96 4.88 -12.58
C ASP A 50 -12.01 3.95 -11.81
N ALA A 51 -11.91 2.70 -12.24
CA ALA A 51 -11.09 1.67 -11.59
C ALA A 51 -9.57 1.91 -11.68
N GLY A 52 -9.13 2.84 -12.52
CA GLY A 52 -7.72 3.21 -12.66
C GLY A 52 -7.25 4.28 -11.69
N ARG A 53 -8.15 4.86 -10.89
CA ARG A 53 -7.85 6.00 -10.01
C ARG A 53 -6.64 5.78 -9.10
N ALA A 54 -6.60 4.62 -8.44
CA ALA A 54 -5.50 4.30 -7.52
C ALA A 54 -4.15 4.23 -8.27
N TRP A 55 -4.13 3.60 -9.44
CA TRP A 55 -2.91 3.42 -10.22
C TRP A 55 -2.44 4.72 -10.85
N LYS A 56 -3.39 5.58 -11.25
CA LYS A 56 -3.07 6.94 -11.67
C LYS A 56 -2.39 7.72 -10.56
N MET A 57 -2.86 7.62 -9.32
CA MET A 57 -2.20 8.24 -8.16
C MET A 57 -0.78 7.71 -7.97
N VAL A 58 -0.60 6.40 -8.07
CA VAL A 58 0.73 5.79 -7.96
C VAL A 58 1.69 6.35 -9.00
N GLN A 59 1.26 6.43 -10.25
CA GLN A 59 2.06 6.99 -11.34
C GLN A 59 2.35 8.47 -11.15
N ASP A 60 1.32 9.29 -10.95
CA ASP A 60 1.43 10.75 -10.95
C ASP A 60 2.28 11.28 -9.79
N HIS A 61 2.28 10.57 -8.65
CA HIS A 61 3.03 10.96 -7.46
C HIS A 61 4.30 10.14 -7.22
N ASN A 62 4.68 9.27 -8.16
CA ASN A 62 5.86 8.40 -8.03
C ASN A 62 5.88 7.61 -6.72
N ILE A 63 4.74 7.02 -6.36
CA ILE A 63 4.59 6.29 -5.09
C ILE A 63 5.49 5.06 -5.10
N THR A 64 6.23 4.89 -4.03
CA THR A 64 7.22 3.82 -3.86
C THR A 64 6.77 2.71 -2.94
N GLN A 65 5.89 3.01 -1.98
CA GLN A 65 5.23 2.03 -1.12
C GLN A 65 3.73 2.25 -1.15
N PHE A 66 2.98 1.16 -1.30
CA PHE A 66 1.53 1.17 -1.29
C PHE A 66 1.00 0.23 -0.22
N TYR A 67 0.23 0.75 0.74
CA TYR A 67 -0.26 0.03 1.91
C TYR A 67 -1.77 0.10 2.00
N THR A 68 -2.45 -1.04 1.95
CA THR A 68 -3.90 -1.10 1.88
C THR A 68 -4.47 -2.38 2.52
N ALA A 69 -5.79 -2.49 2.59
CA ALA A 69 -6.44 -3.70 3.11
C ALA A 69 -6.70 -4.72 2.00
N PRO A 70 -6.68 -6.05 2.30
CA PRO A 70 -7.06 -7.09 1.34
C PRO A 70 -8.45 -6.89 0.73
N THR A 71 -9.40 -6.36 1.48
CA THR A 71 -10.73 -5.99 0.96
C THR A 71 -10.63 -4.95 -0.16
N ALA A 72 -9.78 -3.94 -0.03
CA ALA A 72 -9.55 -2.96 -1.09
C ALA A 72 -8.87 -3.59 -2.31
N ILE A 73 -7.92 -4.50 -2.10
CA ILE A 73 -7.25 -5.23 -3.19
C ILE A 73 -8.26 -6.07 -3.96
N ARG A 74 -9.14 -6.81 -3.27
CA ARG A 74 -10.22 -7.57 -3.92
C ARG A 74 -11.17 -6.69 -4.72
N LEU A 75 -11.52 -5.52 -4.19
CA LEU A 75 -12.36 -4.55 -4.90
C LEU A 75 -11.68 -4.07 -6.18
N LEU A 76 -10.42 -3.64 -6.10
CA LEU A 76 -9.64 -3.18 -7.25
C LEU A 76 -9.46 -4.28 -8.30
N HIS A 77 -9.19 -5.52 -7.87
CA HIS A 77 -9.13 -6.68 -8.75
C HIS A 77 -10.46 -6.94 -9.46
N LYS A 78 -11.57 -6.92 -8.72
CA LYS A 78 -12.91 -7.16 -9.28
C LYS A 78 -13.35 -6.09 -10.27
N THR A 79 -13.04 -4.83 -9.99
CA THR A 79 -13.49 -3.69 -10.80
C THR A 79 -12.58 -3.38 -12.00
N GLY A 80 -11.31 -3.77 -11.92
CA GLY A 80 -10.35 -3.43 -12.97
C GLY A 80 -9.07 -4.26 -12.91
N LYS A 81 -9.18 -5.58 -13.13
CA LYS A 81 -8.02 -6.50 -13.04
C LYS A 81 -6.85 -6.12 -13.95
N ASP A 82 -7.13 -5.51 -15.10
CA ASP A 82 -6.12 -5.10 -16.09
C ASP A 82 -5.75 -3.62 -16.01
N GLU A 83 -6.37 -2.86 -15.11
CA GLU A 83 -6.08 -1.43 -14.94
C GLU A 83 -4.63 -1.14 -14.55
N PRO A 84 -3.96 -1.91 -13.67
CA PRO A 84 -2.56 -1.65 -13.34
C PRO A 84 -1.63 -1.58 -14.56
N LYS A 85 -1.93 -2.35 -15.61
CA LYS A 85 -1.12 -2.41 -16.85
C LYS A 85 -1.14 -1.13 -17.68
N LYS A 86 -2.11 -0.25 -17.45
CA LYS A 86 -2.28 1.01 -18.18
C LYS A 86 -1.43 2.16 -17.62
N TYR A 87 -0.78 1.95 -16.48
CA TYR A 87 -0.05 2.99 -15.76
C TYR A 87 1.39 2.59 -15.49
N ASP A 88 2.26 3.57 -15.33
CA ASP A 88 3.65 3.34 -14.93
C ASP A 88 3.73 3.16 -13.41
N LEU A 89 3.81 1.92 -12.96
CA LEU A 89 3.97 1.54 -11.56
C LEU A 89 5.41 1.16 -11.21
N SER A 90 6.37 1.48 -12.08
CA SER A 90 7.77 1.03 -11.96
C SER A 90 8.51 1.56 -10.72
N LYS A 91 7.99 2.61 -10.08
CA LYS A 91 8.56 3.16 -8.84
C LYS A 91 8.16 2.39 -7.59
N LEU A 92 7.11 1.57 -7.66
CA LEU A 92 6.71 0.71 -6.54
C LEU A 92 7.82 -0.29 -6.21
N ARG A 93 8.13 -0.40 -4.93
CA ARG A 93 9.09 -1.36 -4.38
C ARG A 93 8.46 -2.29 -3.34
N VAL A 94 7.58 -1.77 -2.50
CA VAL A 94 6.93 -2.54 -1.44
C VAL A 94 5.43 -2.36 -1.50
N LEU A 95 4.73 -3.48 -1.44
CA LEU A 95 3.27 -3.56 -1.36
C LEU A 95 2.89 -4.13 0.01
N GLY A 96 2.10 -3.41 0.77
CA GLY A 96 1.71 -3.84 2.11
C GLY A 96 0.22 -4.13 2.22
N THR A 97 -0.13 -5.03 3.15
CA THR A 97 -1.50 -5.36 3.52
C THR A 97 -1.70 -5.32 5.03
N VAL A 98 -2.91 -4.97 5.43
CA VAL A 98 -3.29 -4.81 6.84
C VAL A 98 -4.78 -5.05 7.07
N GLY A 99 -5.11 -5.50 8.28
CA GLY A 99 -6.48 -5.58 8.78
C GLY A 99 -7.09 -6.97 8.74
N GLU A 100 -6.66 -7.82 7.83
CA GLU A 100 -7.04 -9.23 7.72
C GLU A 100 -5.95 -10.00 6.95
N PRO A 101 -5.88 -11.35 7.08
CA PRO A 101 -4.99 -12.14 6.23
C PRO A 101 -5.38 -11.99 4.76
N ILE A 102 -4.38 -11.82 3.89
CA ILE A 102 -4.64 -11.75 2.45
C ILE A 102 -4.83 -13.17 1.89
N ASP A 103 -5.89 -13.35 1.10
CA ASP A 103 -6.16 -14.62 0.41
C ASP A 103 -5.22 -14.83 -0.80
N PRO A 104 -4.89 -16.08 -1.16
CA PRO A 104 -3.94 -16.37 -2.23
C PRO A 104 -4.27 -15.74 -3.59
N PRO A 105 -5.54 -15.71 -4.07
CA PRO A 105 -5.86 -15.06 -5.33
C PRO A 105 -5.61 -13.55 -5.33
N ALA A 106 -5.96 -12.85 -4.25
CA ALA A 106 -5.70 -11.42 -4.10
C ALA A 106 -4.20 -11.14 -4.00
N TRP A 107 -3.46 -11.95 -3.22
CA TRP A 107 -2.01 -11.85 -3.11
C TRP A 107 -1.32 -12.02 -4.47
N LYS A 108 -1.73 -13.05 -5.24
CA LYS A 108 -1.16 -13.33 -6.54
C LYS A 108 -1.37 -12.18 -7.53
N TRP A 109 -2.59 -11.67 -7.62
CA TRP A 109 -2.90 -10.52 -8.47
C TRP A 109 -2.11 -9.28 -8.04
N TYR A 110 -2.03 -9.02 -6.74
CA TYR A 110 -1.29 -7.90 -6.18
C TYR A 110 0.21 -7.98 -6.51
N TYR A 111 0.79 -9.17 -6.38
CA TYR A 111 2.19 -9.42 -6.72
C TYR A 111 2.47 -9.32 -8.22
N GLU A 112 1.69 -10.02 -9.04
CA GLU A 112 1.95 -10.14 -10.48
C GLU A 112 1.58 -8.87 -11.24
N GLU A 113 0.39 -8.32 -11.02
CA GLU A 113 -0.16 -7.25 -11.84
C GLU A 113 0.20 -5.87 -11.29
N VAL A 114 0.14 -5.65 -9.98
CA VAL A 114 0.48 -4.37 -9.38
C VAL A 114 1.99 -4.26 -9.15
N GLY A 115 2.58 -5.30 -8.58
CA GLY A 115 4.00 -5.36 -8.26
C GLY A 115 4.90 -5.78 -9.41
N ASN A 116 4.33 -6.14 -10.58
CA ASN A 116 5.07 -6.62 -11.76
C ASN A 116 6.05 -7.75 -11.40
N SER A 117 5.66 -8.63 -10.48
CA SER A 117 6.45 -9.75 -9.94
C SER A 117 7.83 -9.34 -9.39
N LYS A 118 7.98 -8.09 -8.97
CA LYS A 118 9.24 -7.52 -8.46
C LYS A 118 9.11 -6.92 -7.07
N CYS A 119 7.92 -6.39 -6.73
CA CYS A 119 7.73 -5.77 -5.42
C CYS A 119 7.65 -6.82 -4.32
N ALA A 120 8.30 -6.55 -3.20
CA ALA A 120 8.05 -7.33 -1.98
C ALA A 120 6.63 -7.09 -1.48
N ILE A 121 5.95 -8.17 -1.05
CA ILE A 121 4.67 -8.03 -0.34
C ILE A 121 4.91 -8.26 1.15
N VAL A 122 4.49 -7.29 1.95
CA VAL A 122 4.51 -7.37 3.41
C VAL A 122 3.07 -7.43 3.93
N ASP A 123 2.64 -8.64 4.30
CA ASP A 123 1.35 -8.85 4.95
C ASP A 123 1.55 -8.68 6.46
N THR A 124 0.98 -7.62 7.01
CA THR A 124 1.29 -7.16 8.36
C THR A 124 0.18 -7.51 9.35
N TYR A 125 0.58 -7.97 10.53
CA TYR A 125 -0.32 -8.18 11.67
C TYR A 125 0.02 -7.23 12.84
N TRP A 126 -1.00 -6.54 13.35
CA TRP A 126 -0.92 -5.69 14.53
C TRP A 126 -2.31 -5.29 15.01
N GLN A 127 -2.39 -4.58 16.11
CA GLN A 127 -3.63 -4.21 16.77
C GLN A 127 -3.63 -2.72 17.11
N THR A 128 -4.81 -2.15 17.34
CA THR A 128 -4.96 -0.78 17.84
C THR A 128 -4.13 -0.55 19.11
N GLU A 129 -4.17 -1.52 20.01
CA GLU A 129 -3.47 -1.48 21.30
C GLU A 129 -1.95 -1.48 21.19
N THR A 130 -1.41 -1.98 20.08
CA THR A 130 0.04 -1.99 19.84
C THR A 130 0.54 -0.75 19.11
N GLY A 131 -0.36 -0.04 18.43
CA GLY A 131 -0.05 1.19 17.68
C GLY A 131 0.78 0.99 16.43
N GLY A 132 1.27 -0.21 16.16
CA GLY A 132 2.09 -0.52 14.98
C GLY A 132 2.39 -2.01 14.86
N HIS A 133 3.17 -2.38 13.83
CA HIS A 133 3.42 -3.76 13.45
C HIS A 133 3.98 -4.63 14.57
N MET A 134 3.40 -5.80 14.75
CA MET A 134 3.87 -6.87 15.65
C MET A 134 4.54 -7.99 14.86
N ILE A 135 3.94 -8.41 13.75
CA ILE A 135 4.43 -9.50 12.91
C ILE A 135 4.35 -9.04 11.46
N SER A 136 5.45 -9.17 10.74
CA SER A 136 5.53 -8.85 9.32
C SER A 136 6.72 -9.57 8.70
N PRO A 137 6.61 -10.04 7.45
CA PRO A 137 7.80 -10.34 6.66
C PRO A 137 8.57 -9.03 6.40
N LEU A 138 9.83 -9.17 6.02
CA LEU A 138 10.67 -8.05 5.63
C LEU A 138 10.94 -8.11 4.12
N PRO A 139 11.11 -6.96 3.44
CA PRO A 139 11.32 -6.94 1.99
C PRO A 139 12.55 -7.70 1.49
N GLY A 140 13.51 -7.95 2.35
CA GLY A 140 14.73 -8.67 2.01
C GLY A 140 14.77 -10.12 2.50
N ALA A 141 13.66 -10.62 3.02
CA ALA A 141 13.61 -11.99 3.58
C ALA A 141 13.21 -13.03 2.55
#